data_eacb9886926e0e8ea06628f8c73dfda9
#
_entry.id   eacb9886926e0e8ea06628f8c73dfda9
#
_cell.length_a   1.000
_cell.length_b   1.000
_cell.length_c   1.000
_cell.angle_alpha   90.00
_cell.angle_beta   90.00
_cell.angle_gamma   90.00
#
_symmetry.space_group_name_H-M   'P 1'
#
loop_
_entity.id
_entity.type
_entity.pdbx_description
1 polymer ?
#
loop_
_entity_poly.entity_id
_entity_poly.type
_entity_poly.pdbx_seq_one_letter_code
_entity_poly.pdbx_strand_id
1 'polypeptide(L)'
;MSCITNDVPQVQRHGQPGELRAATLARARPLPLKGGEFQFAMSIQYRVHEEQRASGWIVEQASYAYALFDRAGRELLVYHWHPEWAGLRPEAHLHLAAALLEADYKRTFAQQHLPTGRVGMEDVLGMLIQELGVPPNRNDWHDTLALTKLQMNEICTQNVAESTR
;
A
#
# COMPACT_ATOMS: atom_id res chain seq x y z
N MET A 1 6.90 1.11 7.74
CA MET A 1 6.75 2.59 7.77
C MET A 1 7.94 3.32 8.39
N SER A 2 8.52 2.86 9.48
CA SER A 2 9.67 3.51 10.16
C SER A 2 10.90 3.76 9.26
N CYS A 3 10.95 3.15 8.07
CA CYS A 3 12.02 3.38 7.10
C CYS A 3 11.99 4.76 6.45
N ILE A 4 10.83 5.41 6.34
CA ILE A 4 10.67 6.70 5.64
C ILE A 4 10.01 7.79 6.49
N THR A 5 9.35 7.45 7.59
CA THR A 5 8.67 8.39 8.49
C THR A 5 8.67 7.89 9.92
N ASN A 6 8.61 8.81 10.89
CA ASN A 6 8.37 8.51 12.30
C ASN A 6 6.88 8.47 12.64
N ASP A 7 6.01 8.85 11.71
CA ASP A 7 4.58 8.78 11.92
C ASP A 7 4.10 7.33 11.95
N VAL A 8 3.13 7.06 12.80
CA VAL A 8 2.55 5.74 12.99
C VAL A 8 1.20 5.68 12.29
N PRO A 9 0.93 4.64 11.49
CA PRO A 9 -0.40 4.43 10.94
C PRO A 9 -1.47 4.38 12.02
N GLN A 10 -2.58 5.03 11.78
CA GLN A 10 -3.77 4.89 12.62
C GLN A 10 -4.46 3.59 12.26
N VAL A 11 -4.54 2.67 13.21
CA VAL A 11 -5.10 1.33 13.01
C VAL A 11 -6.39 1.20 13.80
N GLN A 12 -7.46 0.84 13.13
CA GLN A 12 -8.72 0.48 13.77
C GLN A 12 -8.58 -0.92 14.40
N ARG A 13 -8.34 -0.97 15.71
CA ARG A 13 -8.02 -2.22 16.43
C ARG A 13 -9.25 -2.99 16.91
N HIS A 14 -10.38 -2.31 17.11
CA HIS A 14 -11.61 -2.89 17.66
C HIS A 14 -12.59 -3.22 16.53
N GLY A 15 -13.33 -4.30 16.68
CA GLY A 15 -14.35 -4.79 15.76
C GLY A 15 -14.58 -6.28 15.93
N GLN A 16 -15.66 -6.79 15.37
CA GLN A 16 -15.97 -8.23 15.36
C GLN A 16 -15.03 -8.99 14.41
N PRO A 17 -14.80 -10.29 14.61
CA PRO A 17 -14.13 -11.12 13.61
C PRO A 17 -14.82 -11.01 12.24
N GLY A 18 -14.02 -10.89 11.17
CA GLY A 18 -14.52 -10.72 9.80
C GLY A 18 -14.97 -9.29 9.44
N GLU A 19 -15.10 -8.39 10.40
CA GLU A 19 -15.44 -6.99 10.13
C GLU A 19 -14.30 -6.26 9.40
N LEU A 20 -14.66 -5.42 8.42
CA LEU A 20 -13.72 -4.63 7.67
C LEU A 20 -13.14 -3.51 8.55
N ARG A 21 -11.83 -3.45 8.65
CA ARG A 21 -11.06 -2.47 9.43
C ARG A 21 -10.11 -1.70 8.53
N ALA A 22 -9.59 -0.59 9.01
CA ALA A 22 -8.65 0.22 8.25
C ALA A 22 -7.37 0.53 9.05
N ALA A 23 -6.26 0.56 8.32
CA ALA A 23 -5.00 1.15 8.74
C ALA A 23 -4.68 2.29 7.77
N THR A 24 -4.53 3.52 8.27
CA THR A 24 -4.31 4.71 7.45
C THR A 24 -3.11 5.50 7.93
N LEU A 25 -2.33 6.00 7.00
CA LEU A 25 -1.32 7.01 7.24
C LEU A 25 -1.76 8.29 6.51
N ALA A 26 -1.67 9.44 7.20
CA ALA A 26 -2.02 10.74 6.61
C ALA A 26 -3.51 10.88 6.24
N ARG A 27 -4.40 10.74 7.24
CA ARG A 27 -5.86 10.83 7.07
C ARG A 27 -6.37 12.10 6.43
N ALA A 28 -5.79 13.25 6.78
CA ALA A 28 -6.32 14.56 6.37
C ALA A 28 -5.56 15.16 5.19
N ARG A 29 -4.31 14.84 5.04
CA ARG A 29 -3.41 15.31 3.97
C ARG A 29 -2.19 14.40 3.89
N PRO A 30 -1.56 14.31 2.69
CA PRO A 30 -0.35 13.51 2.51
C PRO A 30 0.76 13.92 3.48
N LEU A 31 1.52 12.94 3.95
CA LEU A 31 2.61 13.13 4.89
C LEU A 31 3.89 13.51 4.14
N PRO A 32 4.55 14.64 4.48
CA PRO A 32 5.84 14.98 3.90
C PRO A 32 6.88 13.91 4.23
N LEU A 33 7.63 13.48 3.22
CA LEU A 33 8.75 12.57 3.37
C LEU A 33 10.05 13.35 3.60
N LYS A 34 11.03 12.67 4.20
CA LYS A 34 12.38 13.24 4.40
C LYS A 34 12.96 13.63 3.04
N GLY A 35 13.64 14.78 2.98
CA GLY A 35 14.10 15.37 1.73
C GLY A 35 13.16 16.43 1.16
N GLY A 36 11.86 16.38 1.50
CA GLY A 36 10.88 17.42 1.18
C GLY A 36 10.37 17.46 -0.26
N GLU A 37 10.84 16.56 -1.13
CA GLU A 37 10.42 16.51 -2.54
C GLU A 37 9.07 15.81 -2.70
N PHE A 38 8.75 14.85 -1.83
CA PHE A 38 7.57 14.00 -1.92
C PHE A 38 6.74 14.02 -0.66
N GLN A 39 5.46 13.70 -0.83
CA GLN A 39 4.52 13.39 0.24
C GLN A 39 3.86 12.03 -0.06
N PHE A 40 3.45 11.33 0.99
CA PHE A 40 2.91 9.99 0.88
C PHE A 40 1.62 9.83 1.71
N ALA A 41 0.67 9.10 1.18
CA ALA A 41 -0.52 8.66 1.90
C ALA A 41 -0.74 7.16 1.67
N MET A 42 -1.30 6.50 2.69
CA MET A 42 -1.60 5.08 2.64
C MET A 42 -2.96 4.80 3.28
N SER A 43 -3.71 3.92 2.65
CA SER A 43 -4.90 3.29 3.23
C SER A 43 -4.86 1.80 2.93
N ILE A 44 -5.01 0.97 3.95
CA ILE A 44 -5.14 -0.48 3.83
C ILE A 44 -6.42 -0.87 4.55
N GLN A 45 -7.28 -1.62 3.89
CA GLN A 45 -8.41 -2.28 4.52
C GLN A 45 -8.09 -3.75 4.76
N TYR A 46 -8.52 -4.28 5.88
CA TYR A 46 -8.23 -5.64 6.28
C TYR A 46 -9.35 -6.20 7.15
N ARG A 47 -9.44 -7.54 7.19
CA ARG A 47 -10.26 -8.30 8.12
C ARG A 47 -9.38 -9.10 9.05
N VAL A 48 -9.87 -9.37 10.24
CA VAL A 48 -9.22 -10.26 11.20
C VAL A 48 -10.16 -11.43 11.46
N HIS A 49 -9.68 -12.62 11.17
CA HIS A 49 -10.42 -13.87 11.38
C HIS A 49 -9.75 -14.70 12.46
N GLU A 50 -10.55 -15.45 13.20
CA GLU A 50 -10.02 -16.45 14.12
C GLU A 50 -9.61 -17.68 13.33
N GLU A 51 -8.40 -18.17 13.55
CA GLU A 51 -7.89 -19.37 12.92
C GLU A 51 -8.43 -20.61 13.64
N GLN A 52 -9.29 -21.37 12.99
CA GLN A 52 -9.98 -22.52 13.60
C GLN A 52 -9.03 -23.66 13.99
N ARG A 53 -7.84 -23.76 13.39
CA ARG A 53 -6.91 -24.90 13.57
C ARG A 53 -5.74 -24.64 14.52
N ALA A 54 -5.35 -23.39 14.73
CA ALA A 54 -4.10 -23.07 15.43
C ALA A 54 -4.25 -22.07 16.58
N SER A 55 -5.43 -21.84 17.12
CA SER A 55 -5.67 -20.88 18.23
C SER A 55 -5.07 -19.49 17.99
N GLY A 56 -5.04 -19.05 16.75
CA GLY A 56 -4.41 -17.81 16.30
C GLY A 56 -5.40 -16.86 15.63
N TRP A 57 -4.83 -15.81 15.04
CA TRP A 57 -5.57 -14.83 14.28
C TRP A 57 -4.92 -14.64 12.92
N ILE A 58 -5.74 -14.60 11.86
CA ILE A 58 -5.32 -14.34 10.49
C ILE A 58 -5.76 -12.93 10.12
N VAL A 59 -4.85 -12.18 9.50
CA VAL A 59 -5.14 -10.87 8.93
C VAL A 59 -5.22 -11.00 7.42
N GLU A 60 -6.41 -10.78 6.88
CA GLU A 60 -6.66 -10.76 5.43
C GLU A 60 -6.69 -9.32 4.93
N GLN A 61 -5.82 -8.99 3.98
CA GLN A 61 -5.86 -7.70 3.31
C GLN A 61 -7.01 -7.69 2.29
N ALA A 62 -7.97 -6.79 2.47
CA ALA A 62 -9.14 -6.65 1.60
C ALA A 62 -8.94 -5.63 0.49
N SER A 63 -8.21 -4.55 0.74
CA SER A 63 -7.87 -3.53 -0.27
C SER A 63 -6.67 -2.72 0.15
N TYR A 64 -6.09 -1.96 -0.79
CA TYR A 64 -5.11 -0.92 -0.48
C TYR A 64 -5.14 0.23 -1.47
N ALA A 65 -4.64 1.38 -1.01
CA ALA A 65 -4.23 2.52 -1.81
C ALA A 65 -2.91 3.09 -1.26
N TYR A 66 -1.91 3.23 -2.12
CA TYR A 66 -0.63 3.86 -1.82
C TYR A 66 -0.45 5.02 -2.78
N ALA A 67 -0.53 6.25 -2.27
CA ALA A 67 -0.51 7.46 -3.09
C ALA A 67 0.75 8.29 -2.83
N LEU A 68 1.42 8.66 -3.91
CA LEU A 68 2.58 9.54 -3.90
C LEU A 68 2.19 10.90 -4.48
N PHE A 69 2.64 11.96 -3.82
CA PHE A 69 2.40 13.33 -4.20
C PHE A 69 3.73 14.09 -4.32
N ASP A 70 3.73 15.12 -5.13
CA ASP A 70 4.85 16.06 -5.18
C ASP A 70 4.85 17.02 -3.97
N ARG A 71 5.86 17.86 -3.90
CA ARG A 71 6.01 18.89 -2.85
C ARG A 71 4.81 19.85 -2.76
N ALA A 72 4.12 20.10 -3.88
CA ALA A 72 2.95 20.98 -3.94
C ALA A 72 1.64 20.26 -3.59
N GLY A 73 1.70 18.97 -3.25
CA GLY A 73 0.52 18.14 -2.94
C GLY A 73 -0.24 17.67 -4.17
N ARG A 74 0.36 17.73 -5.38
CA ARG A 74 -0.24 17.17 -6.58
C ARG A 74 0.06 15.67 -6.62
N GLU A 75 -0.97 14.87 -6.85
CA GLU A 75 -0.83 13.43 -7.00
C GLU A 75 0.09 13.11 -8.19
N LEU A 76 1.01 12.19 -8.01
CA LEU A 76 1.93 11.70 -9.02
C LEU A 76 1.53 10.31 -9.50
N LEU A 77 1.32 9.40 -8.56
CA LEU A 77 0.88 8.03 -8.85
C LEU A 77 0.13 7.44 -7.68
N VAL A 78 -0.73 6.46 -7.98
CA VAL A 78 -1.43 5.69 -6.95
C VAL A 78 -1.47 4.21 -7.34
N TYR A 79 -0.98 3.34 -6.46
CA TYR A 79 -1.24 1.90 -6.52
C TYR A 79 -2.54 1.60 -5.83
N HIS A 80 -3.47 0.95 -6.54
CA HIS A 80 -4.77 0.55 -6.03
C HIS A 80 -4.99 -0.96 -6.15
N TRP A 81 -5.69 -1.50 -5.14
CA TRP A 81 -6.33 -2.79 -5.22
C TRP A 81 -7.60 -2.78 -4.37
N HIS A 82 -8.74 -3.04 -4.98
CA HIS A 82 -10.05 -3.01 -4.33
C HIS A 82 -11.03 -4.00 -5.01
N PRO A 83 -10.83 -5.31 -4.81
CA PRO A 83 -11.52 -6.36 -5.55
C PRO A 83 -13.03 -6.40 -5.29
N GLU A 84 -13.50 -5.90 -4.15
CA GLU A 84 -14.91 -5.98 -3.74
C GLU A 84 -15.77 -4.82 -4.26
N TRP A 85 -15.20 -3.83 -4.94
CA TRP A 85 -15.98 -2.70 -5.45
C TRP A 85 -16.67 -3.08 -6.76
N ALA A 86 -18.01 -3.23 -6.70
CA ALA A 86 -18.83 -3.60 -7.85
C ALA A 86 -18.63 -2.62 -9.02
N GLY A 87 -18.38 -3.17 -10.21
CA GLY A 87 -18.18 -2.40 -11.43
C GLY A 87 -16.77 -1.87 -11.67
N LEU A 88 -15.84 -2.07 -10.75
CA LEU A 88 -14.42 -1.74 -10.91
C LEU A 88 -13.61 -2.99 -11.26
N ARG A 89 -12.41 -2.76 -11.79
CA ARG A 89 -11.50 -3.86 -12.09
C ARG A 89 -11.01 -4.50 -10.78
N PRO A 90 -11.11 -5.83 -10.63
CA PRO A 90 -10.69 -6.52 -9.42
C PRO A 90 -9.17 -6.64 -9.32
N GLU A 91 -8.44 -6.42 -10.44
CA GLU A 91 -7.00 -6.54 -10.48
C GLU A 91 -6.32 -5.32 -9.84
N ALA A 92 -5.17 -5.57 -9.21
CA ALA A 92 -4.30 -4.50 -8.74
C ALA A 92 -3.78 -3.68 -9.93
N HIS A 93 -3.75 -2.37 -9.77
CA HIS A 93 -3.39 -1.46 -10.85
C HIS A 93 -2.72 -0.18 -10.35
N LEU A 94 -2.04 0.50 -11.29
CA LEU A 94 -1.38 1.79 -11.10
C LEU A 94 -2.14 2.87 -11.88
N HIS A 95 -2.37 3.99 -11.24
CA HIS A 95 -2.73 5.25 -11.88
C HIS A 95 -1.51 6.18 -11.94
N LEU A 96 -1.27 6.75 -13.11
CA LEU A 96 -0.32 7.86 -13.28
C LEU A 96 -1.09 9.17 -13.38
N ALA A 97 -0.70 10.15 -12.60
CA ALA A 97 -1.37 11.45 -12.65
C ALA A 97 -1.03 12.20 -13.93
N ALA A 98 -2.01 12.98 -14.40
CA ALA A 98 -1.85 13.85 -15.55
C ALA A 98 -0.68 14.85 -15.41
N ALA A 99 -0.28 15.17 -14.17
CA ALA A 99 0.83 16.08 -13.88
C ALA A 99 2.20 15.53 -14.32
N LEU A 100 2.34 14.21 -14.45
CA LEU A 100 3.59 13.55 -14.90
C LEU A 100 3.68 13.43 -16.41
N LEU A 101 2.61 13.70 -17.13
CA LEU A 101 2.52 13.43 -18.56
C LEU A 101 2.59 14.72 -19.35
N GLU A 102 3.33 14.70 -20.45
CA GLU A 102 3.29 15.76 -21.45
C GLU A 102 1.88 15.87 -22.07
N ALA A 103 1.57 17.03 -22.65
CA ALA A 103 0.23 17.36 -23.13
C ALA A 103 -0.37 16.29 -24.07
N ASP A 104 0.47 15.70 -24.93
CA ASP A 104 0.06 14.71 -25.92
C ASP A 104 -0.34 13.36 -25.30
N TYR A 105 0.23 13.01 -24.16
CA TYR A 105 -0.02 11.75 -23.46
C TYR A 105 -1.04 11.88 -22.32
N LYS A 106 -1.36 13.09 -21.87
CA LYS A 106 -2.32 13.33 -20.78
C LYS A 106 -3.66 12.67 -21.02
N ARG A 107 -4.20 12.81 -22.22
CA ARG A 107 -5.52 12.27 -22.59
C ARG A 107 -5.49 10.74 -22.64
N THR A 108 -4.36 10.15 -23.01
CA THR A 108 -4.23 8.71 -23.21
C THR A 108 -4.00 7.97 -21.90
N PHE A 109 -3.16 8.50 -20.99
CA PHE A 109 -2.70 7.77 -19.82
C PHE A 109 -3.29 8.21 -18.48
N ALA A 110 -3.77 9.47 -18.36
CA ALA A 110 -4.22 10.02 -17.08
C ALA A 110 -5.41 9.30 -16.43
N GLN A 111 -6.15 8.51 -17.21
CA GLN A 111 -7.31 7.74 -16.71
C GLN A 111 -7.15 6.24 -16.92
N GLN A 112 -5.96 5.79 -17.36
CA GLN A 112 -5.73 4.39 -17.59
C GLN A 112 -5.41 3.65 -16.30
N HIS A 113 -5.97 2.46 -16.18
CA HIS A 113 -5.64 1.50 -15.14
C HIS A 113 -4.53 0.60 -15.70
N LEU A 114 -3.29 0.89 -15.34
CA LEU A 114 -2.15 0.07 -15.76
C LEU A 114 -2.10 -1.18 -14.87
N PRO A 115 -2.36 -2.38 -15.42
CA PRO A 115 -2.35 -3.60 -14.61
C PRO A 115 -0.99 -3.78 -13.92
N THR A 116 -1.05 -4.09 -12.63
CA THR A 116 0.13 -4.51 -11.85
C THR A 116 -0.18 -5.84 -11.17
N GLY A 117 0.83 -6.54 -10.67
CA GLY A 117 0.59 -7.51 -9.63
C GLY A 117 0.18 -6.82 -8.32
N ARG A 118 -0.19 -7.60 -7.31
CA ARG A 118 -0.36 -7.05 -5.96
C ARG A 118 0.98 -6.48 -5.50
N VAL A 119 0.97 -5.24 -5.06
CA VAL A 119 2.15 -4.50 -4.60
C VAL A 119 2.07 -4.40 -3.09
N GLY A 120 3.09 -4.90 -2.41
CA GLY A 120 3.22 -4.76 -0.95
C GLY A 120 3.65 -3.35 -0.57
N MET A 121 3.36 -2.96 0.66
CA MET A 121 3.83 -1.68 1.20
C MET A 121 5.37 -1.63 1.20
N GLU A 122 6.03 -2.75 1.49
CA GLU A 122 7.49 -2.88 1.46
C GLU A 122 8.08 -2.62 0.07
N ASP A 123 7.39 -3.02 -1.00
CA ASP A 123 7.82 -2.75 -2.37
C ASP A 123 7.72 -1.25 -2.70
N VAL A 124 6.63 -0.61 -2.27
CA VAL A 124 6.46 0.85 -2.44
C VAL A 124 7.53 1.61 -1.64
N LEU A 125 7.80 1.24 -0.40
CA LEU A 125 8.83 1.87 0.41
C LEU A 125 10.23 1.68 -0.18
N GLY A 126 10.52 0.48 -0.72
CA GLY A 126 11.76 0.20 -1.44
C GLY A 126 11.92 1.10 -2.66
N MET A 127 10.89 1.23 -3.48
CA MET A 127 10.86 2.14 -4.63
C MET A 127 11.10 3.61 -4.22
N LEU A 128 10.45 4.10 -3.17
CA LEU A 128 10.64 5.47 -2.69
C LEU A 128 12.10 5.75 -2.31
N ILE A 129 12.77 4.79 -1.67
CA ILE A 129 14.16 4.95 -1.23
C ILE A 129 15.13 4.76 -2.40
N GLN A 130 15.00 3.68 -3.17
CA GLN A 130 15.98 3.26 -4.18
C GLN A 130 15.87 4.06 -5.46
N GLU A 131 14.63 4.27 -5.95
CA GLU A 131 14.41 4.87 -7.26
C GLU A 131 14.16 6.39 -7.18
N LEU A 132 13.45 6.82 -6.12
CA LEU A 132 13.10 8.23 -5.96
C LEU A 132 14.01 8.97 -4.98
N GLY A 133 15.00 8.30 -4.40
CA GLY A 133 16.02 8.92 -3.55
C GLY A 133 15.50 9.48 -2.22
N VAL A 134 14.36 9.01 -1.72
CA VAL A 134 13.86 9.40 -0.39
C VAL A 134 14.85 8.94 0.66
N PRO A 135 15.48 9.84 1.45
CA PRO A 135 16.44 9.44 2.45
C PRO A 135 15.82 8.55 3.52
N PRO A 136 16.33 7.35 3.77
CA PRO A 136 15.78 6.48 4.79
C PRO A 136 16.00 7.05 6.20
N ASN A 137 15.11 6.69 7.13
CA ASN A 137 15.22 7.08 8.53
C ASN A 137 16.11 6.13 9.35
N ARG A 138 16.43 4.95 8.79
CA ARG A 138 17.22 3.90 9.46
C ARG A 138 18.21 3.27 8.48
N ASN A 139 19.38 2.90 8.96
CA ASN A 139 20.44 2.35 8.12
C ASN A 139 20.15 0.91 7.66
N ASP A 140 19.41 0.14 8.45
CA ASP A 140 19.01 -1.25 8.18
C ASP A 140 17.65 -1.36 7.48
N TRP A 141 17.26 -0.32 6.74
CA TRP A 141 15.97 -0.26 6.05
C TRP A 141 15.76 -1.42 5.07
N HIS A 142 16.83 -1.83 4.38
CA HIS A 142 16.79 -2.90 3.41
C HIS A 142 16.42 -4.24 4.07
N ASP A 143 17.12 -4.61 5.13
CA ASP A 143 16.86 -5.85 5.88
C ASP A 143 15.47 -5.83 6.52
N THR A 144 15.05 -4.66 7.01
CA THR A 144 13.71 -4.48 7.58
C THR A 144 12.61 -4.73 6.54
N LEU A 145 12.74 -4.18 5.33
CA LEU A 145 11.76 -4.39 4.26
C LEU A 145 11.78 -5.85 3.77
N ALA A 146 12.95 -6.45 3.62
CA ALA A 146 13.09 -7.85 3.22
C ALA A 146 12.41 -8.80 4.22
N LEU A 147 12.63 -8.59 5.53
CA LEU A 147 11.99 -9.37 6.59
C LEU A 147 10.46 -9.21 6.58
N THR A 148 9.97 -7.99 6.41
CA THR A 148 8.53 -7.72 6.31
C THR A 148 7.92 -8.46 5.13
N LYS A 149 8.58 -8.42 3.97
CA LYS A 149 8.13 -9.12 2.76
C LYS A 149 8.05 -10.63 2.95
N LEU A 150 9.05 -11.23 3.60
CA LEU A 150 9.04 -12.67 3.91
C LEU A 150 7.87 -13.04 4.82
N GLN A 151 7.63 -12.28 5.88
CA GLN A 151 6.51 -12.52 6.81
C GLN A 151 5.15 -12.39 6.11
N MET A 152 4.98 -11.39 5.23
CA MET A 152 3.74 -11.23 4.46
C MET A 152 3.53 -12.37 3.48
N ASN A 153 4.58 -12.86 2.81
CA ASN A 153 4.49 -13.98 1.88
C ASN A 153 4.14 -15.29 2.58
N GLU A 154 4.66 -15.55 3.77
CA GLU A 154 4.31 -16.72 4.59
C GLU A 154 2.82 -16.72 4.95
N ILE A 155 2.29 -15.58 5.39
CA ILE A 155 0.87 -15.42 5.70
C ILE A 155 0.01 -15.62 4.44
N CYS A 156 0.40 -15.06 3.30
CA CYS A 156 -0.34 -15.21 2.05
C CYS A 156 -0.30 -16.66 1.50
N THR A 157 0.81 -17.36 1.64
CA THR A 157 0.97 -18.74 1.13
C THR A 157 0.15 -19.72 1.93
N GLN A 158 0.05 -19.54 3.25
CA GLN A 158 -0.82 -20.35 4.10
C GLN A 158 -2.30 -20.21 3.71
N ASN A 159 -2.76 -19.00 3.41
CA ASN A 159 -4.14 -18.72 3.01
C ASN A 159 -4.53 -19.34 1.65
N VAL A 160 -3.61 -19.43 0.69
CA VAL A 160 -3.87 -20.02 -0.63
C VAL A 160 -3.95 -21.54 -0.56
N ALA A 161 -3.14 -22.21 0.25
CA ALA A 161 -3.14 -23.66 0.42
C ALA A 161 -4.44 -24.19 1.07
N GLU A 162 -5.13 -23.36 1.84
CA GLU A 162 -6.39 -23.70 2.50
C GLU A 162 -7.64 -23.45 1.64
N SER A 163 -7.57 -22.52 0.69
CA SER A 163 -8.67 -22.20 -0.22
C SER A 163 -8.85 -23.23 -1.36
N THR A 164 -7.91 -24.16 -1.51
CA THR A 164 -7.90 -25.16 -2.60
C THR A 164 -8.26 -26.58 -2.11
N ARG A 165 -8.71 -26.73 -0.89
CA ARG A 165 -9.22 -27.98 -0.30
C ARG A 165 -10.69 -27.84 0.10
#